data_89bc0de4089bb529512d605a5d4349ab
#
_entry.id   89bc0de4089bb529512d605a5d4349ab
#
_cell.length_a   1.000
_cell.length_b   1.000
_cell.length_c   1.000
_cell.angle_alpha   90.00
_cell.angle_beta   90.00
_cell.angle_gamma   90.00
#
_symmetry.space_group_name_H-M   'P 1'
#
loop_
_entity.id
_entity.type
_entity.pdbx_description
1 polymer ?
#
loop_
_entity_poly.entity_id
_entity_poly.type
_entity_poly.pdbx_seq_one_letter_code
_entity_poly.pdbx_strand_id
1 'polypeptide(L)'
;ADLALRGRSRTLEVAHHHDLAFAADQLFATLDAIEPQSKGNFGAWNLPDGAAYYADRLNQLPLGIIGIALSTAILPTLSKFVGAKNRAGTDRIQSDAIELAMLLTIPAAVALAICAEPFVTMIFQGGRFSLEQAALTGNVLAALVLGLPAYVLVKVLVPNFYARSDTRTPVYAAFISLVVFAGMNVAMIGRFGVVGVAFASVVGAWINVGYLYAVLVRRDYYRIPLKLVGRIARQLVAAAAMGAALWFTRDLLTGWYDAGLFARAGALAALVVCAGAVYFGIAFAIG
;
A
#
# COMPACT_ATOMS: atom_id res chain seq x y z
N ALA A 1 -42.46 9.84 11.28
CA ALA A 1 -42.05 8.48 10.89
C ALA A 1 -40.76 8.48 10.05
N ASP A 2 -40.54 9.45 9.16
CA ASP A 2 -39.37 9.51 8.26
C ASP A 2 -38.03 9.85 8.96
N LEU A 3 -38.04 10.61 10.03
CA LEU A 3 -36.83 10.97 10.80
C LEU A 3 -36.27 9.78 11.60
N ALA A 4 -37.15 8.87 12.06
CA ALA A 4 -36.75 7.68 12.80
C ALA A 4 -36.12 6.60 11.88
N LEU A 5 -36.53 6.54 10.62
CA LEU A 5 -35.96 5.62 9.62
C LEU A 5 -34.59 6.08 9.12
N ARG A 6 -34.36 7.40 9.00
CA ARG A 6 -33.05 7.97 8.65
C ARG A 6 -32.02 7.84 9.76
N GLY A 7 -32.44 7.85 11.01
CA GLY A 7 -31.56 7.58 12.15
C GLY A 7 -31.10 6.12 12.22
N ARG A 8 -31.99 5.18 11.91
CA ARG A 8 -31.71 3.74 11.93
C ARG A 8 -30.79 3.28 10.81
N SER A 9 -30.87 3.88 9.62
CA SER A 9 -29.96 3.55 8.52
C SER A 9 -28.53 4.04 8.78
N ARG A 10 -28.35 5.22 9.39
CA ARG A 10 -27.00 5.72 9.76
C ARG A 10 -26.34 4.90 10.86
N THR A 11 -27.09 4.43 11.86
CA THR A 11 -26.53 3.58 12.92
C THR A 11 -26.17 2.19 12.43
N LEU A 12 -26.89 1.63 11.47
CA LEU A 12 -26.58 0.34 10.85
C LEU A 12 -25.37 0.41 9.91
N GLU A 13 -25.17 1.54 9.23
CA GLU A 13 -24.01 1.76 8.34
C GLU A 13 -22.70 1.93 9.14
N VAL A 14 -22.75 2.65 10.26
CA VAL A 14 -21.60 2.81 11.16
C VAL A 14 -21.28 1.49 11.89
N ALA A 15 -22.29 0.72 12.30
CA ALA A 15 -22.10 -0.59 12.93
C ALA A 15 -21.42 -1.58 11.98
N HIS A 16 -21.81 -1.59 10.71
CA HIS A 16 -21.24 -2.53 9.72
C HIS A 16 -19.76 -2.28 9.40
N HIS A 17 -19.30 -1.02 9.45
CA HIS A 17 -17.88 -0.70 9.30
C HIS A 17 -17.05 -1.06 10.53
N HIS A 18 -17.62 -0.94 11.74
CA HIS A 18 -17.00 -1.39 12.98
C HIS A 18 -16.89 -2.92 13.05
N ASP A 19 -17.89 -3.64 12.54
CA ASP A 19 -17.91 -5.10 12.62
C ASP A 19 -16.87 -5.77 11.71
N LEU A 20 -16.57 -5.20 10.54
CA LEU A 20 -15.53 -5.73 9.64
C LEU A 20 -14.11 -5.41 10.14
N ALA A 21 -13.88 -4.23 10.71
CA ALA A 21 -12.62 -3.89 11.35
C ALA A 21 -12.41 -4.73 12.62
N PHE A 22 -13.45 -4.91 13.41
CA PHE A 22 -13.44 -5.75 14.59
C PHE A 22 -13.26 -7.24 14.26
N ALA A 23 -13.87 -7.75 13.17
CA ALA A 23 -13.66 -9.11 12.70
C ALA A 23 -12.23 -9.31 12.18
N ALA A 24 -11.63 -8.33 11.52
CA ALA A 24 -10.24 -8.39 11.11
C ALA A 24 -9.30 -8.36 12.33
N ASP A 25 -9.54 -7.50 13.29
CA ASP A 25 -8.76 -7.43 14.55
C ASP A 25 -8.93 -8.71 15.37
N GLN A 26 -10.12 -9.30 15.41
CA GLN A 26 -10.37 -10.60 16.05
C GLN A 26 -9.66 -11.74 15.30
N LEU A 27 -9.64 -11.72 13.98
CA LEU A 27 -8.91 -12.70 13.18
C LEU A 27 -7.41 -12.60 13.44
N PHE A 28 -6.86 -11.37 13.49
CA PHE A 28 -5.45 -11.16 13.83
C PHE A 28 -5.16 -11.55 15.29
N ALA A 29 -6.03 -11.21 16.24
CA ALA A 29 -5.89 -11.62 17.63
C ALA A 29 -6.00 -13.13 17.83
N THR A 30 -6.85 -13.82 17.04
CA THR A 30 -6.93 -15.28 17.06
C THR A 30 -5.73 -15.94 16.39
N LEU A 31 -5.18 -15.35 15.34
CA LEU A 31 -3.93 -15.80 14.74
C LEU A 31 -2.75 -15.60 15.70
N ASP A 32 -2.69 -14.49 16.41
CA ASP A 32 -1.71 -14.22 17.47
C ASP A 32 -1.88 -15.16 18.68
N ALA A 33 -3.12 -15.56 19.02
CA ALA A 33 -3.39 -16.50 20.10
C ALA A 33 -3.07 -17.96 19.75
N ILE A 34 -3.03 -18.32 18.46
CA ILE A 34 -2.61 -19.64 17.96
C ILE A 34 -1.08 -19.77 17.96
N GLU A 35 -0.35 -18.65 17.91
CA GLU A 35 1.11 -18.60 17.88
C GLU A 35 1.82 -19.29 19.06
N PRO A 36 1.36 -19.17 20.35
CA PRO A 36 2.04 -19.86 21.45
C PRO A 36 1.92 -21.38 21.42
N GLN A 37 0.87 -21.92 20.80
CA GLN A 37 0.64 -23.37 20.75
C GLN A 37 1.38 -24.05 19.58
N SER A 38 1.77 -23.31 18.57
CA SER A 38 2.51 -23.82 17.41
C SER A 38 3.99 -24.02 17.69
N LYS A 39 4.54 -23.45 18.76
CA LYS A 39 5.95 -23.60 19.17
C LYS A 39 6.41 -25.05 19.46
N GLY A 40 5.47 -25.98 19.52
CA GLY A 40 5.78 -27.39 19.81
C GLY A 40 5.88 -28.33 18.61
N ASN A 41 5.29 -28.02 17.44
CA ASN A 41 5.10 -29.05 16.38
C ASN A 41 5.54 -28.63 14.97
N PHE A 42 5.94 -27.39 14.75
CA PHE A 42 6.45 -26.94 13.43
C PHE A 42 7.85 -26.38 13.60
N GLY A 43 8.85 -27.23 13.68
CA GLY A 43 10.26 -26.89 13.85
C GLY A 43 10.93 -26.10 12.72
N ALA A 44 10.16 -25.43 11.85
CA ALA A 44 10.66 -24.57 10.78
C ALA A 44 10.14 -23.11 10.84
N TRP A 45 9.34 -22.76 11.84
CA TRP A 45 8.64 -21.47 11.91
C TRP A 45 9.21 -20.56 13.03
N ASN A 46 10.53 -20.51 13.16
CA ASN A 46 11.16 -19.41 13.89
C ASN A 46 10.97 -18.13 13.03
N LEU A 47 9.72 -17.64 13.01
CA LEU A 47 9.44 -16.28 12.58
C LEU A 47 10.13 -15.36 13.58
N PRO A 48 11.12 -14.54 13.18
CA PRO A 48 11.69 -13.55 14.07
C PRO A 48 10.55 -12.64 14.51
N ASP A 49 10.25 -12.69 15.80
CA ASP A 49 9.14 -11.97 16.42
C ASP A 49 9.16 -10.51 15.98
N GLY A 50 8.15 -10.08 15.22
CA GLY A 50 7.92 -8.67 14.91
C GLY A 50 8.38 -8.15 13.55
N ALA A 51 9.21 -8.85 12.76
CA ALA A 51 9.73 -8.32 11.49
C ALA A 51 8.61 -7.90 10.50
N ALA A 52 7.60 -8.75 10.32
CA ALA A 52 6.45 -8.45 9.49
C ALA A 52 5.63 -7.29 10.06
N TYR A 53 5.44 -7.25 11.37
CA TYR A 53 4.69 -6.20 12.05
C TYR A 53 5.35 -4.82 11.88
N TYR A 54 6.67 -4.73 12.13
CA TYR A 54 7.39 -3.46 11.98
C TYR A 54 7.45 -3.01 10.52
N ALA A 55 7.66 -3.94 9.58
CA ALA A 55 7.64 -3.64 8.15
C ALA A 55 6.27 -3.13 7.69
N ASP A 56 5.18 -3.75 8.14
CA ASP A 56 3.82 -3.33 7.80
C ASP A 56 3.50 -1.95 8.37
N ARG A 57 3.93 -1.62 9.61
CA ARG A 57 3.75 -0.28 10.19
C ARG A 57 4.43 0.80 9.36
N LEU A 58 5.63 0.56 8.85
CA LEU A 58 6.31 1.50 7.96
C LEU A 58 5.59 1.64 6.61
N ASN A 59 5.10 0.54 6.04
CA ASN A 59 4.32 0.54 4.80
C ASN A 59 2.99 1.30 4.97
N GLN A 60 2.36 1.23 6.15
CA GLN A 60 1.10 1.91 6.44
C GLN A 60 1.22 3.44 6.47
N LEU A 61 2.40 4.02 6.74
CA LEU A 61 2.57 5.47 6.80
C LEU A 61 2.21 6.15 5.46
N PRO A 62 2.87 5.84 4.33
CA PRO A 62 2.49 6.43 3.04
C PRO A 62 1.09 5.96 2.59
N LEU A 63 0.71 4.71 2.86
CA LEU A 63 -0.61 4.18 2.52
C LEU A 63 -1.74 4.94 3.23
N GLY A 64 -1.57 5.23 4.52
CA GLY A 64 -2.56 5.96 5.31
C GLY A 64 -2.73 7.38 4.81
N ILE A 65 -1.63 8.11 4.67
CA ILE A 65 -1.66 9.52 4.25
C ILE A 65 -2.25 9.66 2.85
N ILE A 66 -1.70 8.94 1.86
CA ILE A 66 -2.09 9.08 0.45
C ILE A 66 -3.46 8.43 0.20
N GLY A 67 -3.63 7.19 0.65
CA GLY A 67 -4.82 6.41 0.35
C GLY A 67 -6.09 6.96 0.98
N ILE A 68 -6.04 7.37 2.25
CA ILE A 68 -7.21 7.92 2.95
C ILE A 68 -7.55 9.31 2.38
N ALA A 69 -6.57 10.19 2.21
CA ALA A 69 -6.80 11.51 1.66
C ALA A 69 -7.45 11.46 0.27
N LEU A 70 -6.94 10.62 -0.62
CA LEU A 70 -7.51 10.45 -1.95
C LEU A 70 -8.91 9.85 -1.92
N SER A 71 -9.12 8.77 -1.17
CA SER A 71 -10.42 8.10 -1.08
C SER A 71 -11.52 9.03 -0.56
N THR A 72 -11.23 9.81 0.49
CA THR A 72 -12.20 10.74 1.08
C THR A 72 -12.49 11.95 0.18
N ALA A 73 -11.49 12.43 -0.57
CA ALA A 73 -11.64 13.57 -1.48
C ALA A 73 -12.41 13.20 -2.77
N ILE A 74 -12.19 11.96 -3.26
CA ILE A 74 -12.74 11.53 -4.56
C ILE A 74 -14.23 11.18 -4.46
N LEU A 75 -14.66 10.48 -3.41
CA LEU A 75 -16.00 9.92 -3.30
C LEU A 75 -17.13 10.96 -3.46
N PRO A 76 -17.13 12.12 -2.78
CA PRO A 76 -18.19 13.12 -2.93
C PRO A 76 -18.27 13.68 -4.36
N THR A 77 -17.11 13.99 -4.95
CA THR A 77 -17.01 14.55 -6.29
C THR A 77 -17.48 13.54 -7.34
N LEU A 78 -17.04 12.29 -7.21
CA LEU A 78 -17.41 11.21 -8.10
C LEU A 78 -18.92 10.92 -8.03
N SER A 79 -19.49 10.86 -6.82
CA SER A 79 -20.93 10.66 -6.60
C SER A 79 -21.76 11.76 -7.25
N LYS A 80 -21.30 13.00 -7.21
CA LYS A 80 -21.96 14.14 -7.87
C LYS A 80 -21.99 13.98 -9.39
N PHE A 81 -20.87 13.62 -10.02
CA PHE A 81 -20.82 13.42 -11.48
C PHE A 81 -21.58 12.18 -11.94
N VAL A 82 -21.53 11.09 -11.17
CA VAL A 82 -22.31 9.87 -11.44
C VAL A 82 -23.80 10.16 -11.33
N GLY A 83 -24.25 10.87 -10.27
CA GLY A 83 -25.65 11.28 -10.10
C GLY A 83 -26.16 12.20 -11.22
N ALA A 84 -25.30 13.09 -11.72
CA ALA A 84 -25.58 13.95 -12.86
C ALA A 84 -25.46 13.25 -14.22
N LYS A 85 -25.14 11.94 -14.25
CA LYS A 85 -24.88 11.16 -15.49
C LYS A 85 -23.80 11.79 -16.39
N ASN A 86 -22.89 12.56 -15.81
CA ASN A 86 -21.80 13.21 -16.52
C ASN A 86 -20.58 12.27 -16.61
N ARG A 87 -20.56 11.46 -17.67
CA ARG A 87 -19.48 10.47 -17.89
C ARG A 87 -18.11 11.12 -18.04
N ALA A 88 -18.02 12.20 -18.83
CA ALA A 88 -16.73 12.89 -19.04
C ALA A 88 -16.14 13.44 -17.73
N GLY A 89 -16.98 14.00 -16.85
CA GLY A 89 -16.58 14.45 -15.53
C GLY A 89 -16.12 13.28 -14.63
N THR A 90 -16.86 12.17 -14.67
CA THR A 90 -16.51 10.95 -13.93
C THR A 90 -15.15 10.39 -14.38
N ASP A 91 -14.93 10.25 -15.69
CA ASP A 91 -13.71 9.72 -16.27
C ASP A 91 -12.49 10.62 -15.96
N ARG A 92 -12.69 11.93 -16.01
CA ARG A 92 -11.65 12.91 -15.69
C ARG A 92 -11.23 12.81 -14.23
N ILE A 93 -12.17 12.87 -13.29
CA ILE A 93 -11.88 12.79 -11.85
C ILE A 93 -11.21 11.45 -11.50
N GLN A 94 -11.68 10.35 -12.09
CA GLN A 94 -11.06 9.03 -11.86
C GLN A 94 -9.63 8.98 -12.40
N SER A 95 -9.38 9.57 -13.57
CA SER A 95 -8.05 9.63 -14.17
C SER A 95 -7.09 10.50 -13.37
N ASP A 96 -7.54 11.69 -12.96
CA ASP A 96 -6.74 12.62 -12.14
C ASP A 96 -6.39 11.98 -10.79
N ALA A 97 -7.31 11.24 -10.21
CA ALA A 97 -7.09 10.52 -8.96
C ALA A 97 -6.08 9.37 -9.09
N ILE A 98 -6.15 8.59 -10.17
CA ILE A 98 -5.19 7.52 -10.45
C ILE A 98 -3.80 8.14 -10.71
N GLU A 99 -3.73 9.23 -11.48
CA GLU A 99 -2.49 9.93 -11.77
C GLU A 99 -1.81 10.43 -10.50
N LEU A 100 -2.57 11.10 -9.62
CA LEU A 100 -2.06 11.61 -8.34
C LEU A 100 -1.64 10.48 -7.41
N ALA A 101 -2.42 9.39 -7.36
CA ALA A 101 -2.06 8.21 -6.59
C ALA A 101 -0.71 7.64 -7.04
N MET A 102 -0.52 7.46 -8.35
CA MET A 102 0.72 6.93 -8.91
C MET A 102 1.89 7.90 -8.74
N LEU A 103 1.67 9.20 -8.94
CA LEU A 103 2.68 10.25 -8.75
C LEU A 103 3.31 10.22 -7.35
N LEU A 104 2.53 9.89 -6.33
CA LEU A 104 2.99 9.86 -4.94
C LEU A 104 3.48 8.47 -4.51
N THR A 105 2.79 7.40 -4.93
CA THR A 105 3.09 6.05 -4.44
C THR A 105 4.27 5.39 -5.13
N ILE A 106 4.48 5.66 -6.43
CA ILE A 106 5.61 5.07 -7.17
C ILE A 106 6.94 5.51 -6.58
N PRO A 107 7.24 6.81 -6.42
CA PRO A 107 8.50 7.23 -5.83
C PRO A 107 8.63 6.80 -4.36
N ALA A 108 7.55 6.82 -3.60
CA ALA A 108 7.56 6.34 -2.21
C ALA A 108 7.91 4.85 -2.12
N ALA A 109 7.32 4.02 -3.00
CA ALA A 109 7.63 2.59 -3.06
C ALA A 109 9.09 2.33 -3.45
N VAL A 110 9.61 3.03 -4.46
CA VAL A 110 11.01 2.89 -4.90
C VAL A 110 11.99 3.35 -3.81
N ALA A 111 11.74 4.50 -3.20
CA ALA A 111 12.58 5.01 -2.11
C ALA A 111 12.60 4.06 -0.91
N LEU A 112 11.42 3.60 -0.46
CA LEU A 112 11.32 2.66 0.65
C LEU A 112 11.89 1.28 0.31
N ALA A 113 11.79 0.80 -0.93
CA ALA A 113 12.39 -0.46 -1.33
C ALA A 113 13.93 -0.43 -1.25
N ILE A 114 14.54 0.66 -1.73
CA ILE A 114 16.00 0.81 -1.77
C ILE A 114 16.57 1.13 -0.39
N CYS A 115 15.88 1.97 0.38
CA CYS A 115 16.31 2.40 1.71
C CYS A 115 15.65 1.60 2.84
N ALA A 116 15.06 0.42 2.56
CA ALA A 116 14.32 -0.37 3.54
C ALA A 116 15.17 -0.72 4.78
N GLU A 117 16.34 -1.29 4.57
CA GLU A 117 17.25 -1.70 5.66
C GLU A 117 17.77 -0.49 6.47
N PRO A 118 18.34 0.57 5.85
CA PRO A 118 18.69 1.81 6.55
C PRO A 118 17.53 2.41 7.34
N PHE A 119 16.33 2.41 6.78
CA PHE A 119 15.13 2.96 7.42
C PHE A 119 14.74 2.17 8.68
N VAL A 120 14.70 0.85 8.56
CA VAL A 120 14.40 -0.06 9.68
C VAL A 120 15.46 0.06 10.76
N THR A 121 16.72 0.04 10.37
CA THR A 121 17.87 0.14 11.29
C THR A 121 17.82 1.46 12.05
N MET A 122 17.55 2.57 11.38
CA MET A 122 17.46 3.87 12.04
C MET A 122 16.34 3.95 13.08
N ILE A 123 15.15 3.44 12.74
CA ILE A 123 13.95 3.60 13.58
C ILE A 123 13.95 2.60 14.74
N PHE A 124 14.38 1.36 14.47
CA PHE A 124 14.20 0.26 15.41
C PHE A 124 15.51 -0.27 16.02
N GLN A 125 16.68 0.09 15.47
CA GLN A 125 17.96 -0.35 16.04
C GLN A 125 18.16 0.27 17.41
N GLY A 126 18.00 -0.53 18.47
CA GLY A 126 18.21 -0.17 19.86
C GLY A 126 17.69 -1.26 20.80
N GLY A 127 18.33 -1.42 21.93
CA GLY A 127 17.92 -2.39 22.93
C GLY A 127 18.04 -3.86 22.46
N ARG A 128 16.94 -4.55 22.29
CA ARG A 128 16.89 -5.97 21.92
C ARG A 128 16.81 -6.23 20.41
N PHE A 129 16.68 -5.20 19.58
CA PHE A 129 16.53 -5.35 18.12
C PHE A 129 17.91 -5.56 17.48
N SER A 130 18.16 -6.78 17.00
CA SER A 130 19.45 -7.16 16.41
C SER A 130 19.59 -6.68 14.96
N LEU A 131 20.83 -6.59 14.45
CA LEU A 131 21.11 -6.28 13.04
C LEU A 131 20.49 -7.30 12.08
N GLU A 132 20.45 -8.57 12.47
CA GLU A 132 19.82 -9.63 11.68
C GLU A 132 18.31 -9.41 11.57
N GLN A 133 17.65 -9.03 12.66
CA GLN A 133 16.23 -8.65 12.65
C GLN A 133 15.99 -7.40 11.80
N ALA A 134 16.90 -6.42 11.82
CA ALA A 134 16.81 -5.24 10.97
C ALA A 134 16.88 -5.60 9.48
N ALA A 135 17.83 -6.43 9.08
CA ALA A 135 17.98 -6.89 7.70
C ALA A 135 16.75 -7.68 7.22
N LEU A 136 16.24 -8.59 8.05
CA LEU A 136 15.03 -9.34 7.71
C LEU A 136 13.82 -8.43 7.58
N THR A 137 13.62 -7.51 8.55
CA THR A 137 12.51 -6.53 8.51
C THR A 137 12.64 -5.63 7.28
N GLY A 138 13.86 -5.22 6.91
CA GLY A 138 14.14 -4.47 5.70
C GLY A 138 13.75 -5.24 4.43
N ASN A 139 14.08 -6.52 4.34
CA ASN A 139 13.69 -7.38 3.21
C ASN A 139 12.16 -7.55 3.11
N VAL A 140 11.48 -7.73 4.24
CA VAL A 140 10.01 -7.79 4.30
C VAL A 140 9.40 -6.46 3.86
N LEU A 141 9.93 -5.33 4.34
CA LEU A 141 9.48 -4.00 3.93
C LEU A 141 9.68 -3.79 2.43
N ALA A 142 10.87 -4.11 1.90
CA ALA A 142 11.15 -4.00 0.47
C ALA A 142 10.18 -4.82 -0.39
N ALA A 143 9.78 -6.00 0.07
CA ALA A 143 8.75 -6.78 -0.58
C ALA A 143 7.37 -6.11 -0.50
N LEU A 144 6.94 -5.66 0.70
CA LEU A 144 5.62 -5.06 0.91
C LEU A 144 5.39 -3.78 0.11
N VAL A 145 6.40 -2.92 0.02
CA VAL A 145 6.24 -1.62 -0.66
C VAL A 145 6.05 -1.74 -2.17
N LEU A 146 6.36 -2.89 -2.79
CA LEU A 146 5.98 -3.18 -4.17
C LEU A 146 4.45 -3.25 -4.36
N GLY A 147 3.72 -3.51 -3.29
CA GLY A 147 2.27 -3.46 -3.24
C GLY A 147 1.69 -2.08 -2.98
N LEU A 148 2.50 -1.10 -2.55
CA LEU A 148 2.02 0.23 -2.17
C LEU A 148 1.16 0.91 -3.26
N PRO A 149 1.57 0.94 -4.54
CA PRO A 149 0.72 1.47 -5.59
C PRO A 149 -0.61 0.71 -5.73
N ALA A 150 -0.59 -0.62 -5.60
CA ALA A 150 -1.81 -1.43 -5.67
C ALA A 150 -2.75 -1.15 -4.50
N TYR A 151 -2.25 -1.07 -3.27
CA TYR A 151 -3.06 -0.76 -2.09
C TYR A 151 -3.75 0.60 -2.20
N VAL A 152 -3.05 1.61 -2.73
CA VAL A 152 -3.64 2.94 -2.95
C VAL A 152 -4.61 2.91 -4.13
N LEU A 153 -4.29 2.21 -5.23
CA LEU A 153 -5.21 2.06 -6.37
C LEU A 153 -6.54 1.44 -5.97
N VAL A 154 -6.56 0.42 -5.09
CA VAL A 154 -7.82 -0.12 -4.56
C VAL A 154 -8.65 0.98 -3.93
N LYS A 155 -8.05 1.83 -3.08
CA LYS A 155 -8.73 2.95 -2.41
C LYS A 155 -9.24 4.03 -3.39
N VAL A 156 -8.63 4.15 -4.56
CA VAL A 156 -9.04 5.08 -5.63
C VAL A 156 -10.12 4.48 -6.53
N LEU A 157 -10.10 3.16 -6.77
CA LEU A 157 -11.06 2.50 -7.66
C LEU A 157 -12.39 2.17 -6.97
N VAL A 158 -12.36 1.78 -5.69
CA VAL A 158 -13.55 1.38 -4.91
C VAL A 158 -14.62 2.47 -4.83
N PRO A 159 -14.30 3.77 -4.63
CA PRO A 159 -15.29 4.85 -4.65
C PRO A 159 -16.16 4.92 -5.92
N ASN A 160 -15.62 4.47 -7.06
CA ASN A 160 -16.37 4.44 -8.32
C ASN A 160 -17.55 3.45 -8.27
N PHE A 161 -17.42 2.35 -7.54
CA PHE A 161 -18.49 1.39 -7.30
C PHE A 161 -19.47 1.93 -6.25
N TYR A 162 -18.98 2.50 -5.16
CA TYR A 162 -19.85 3.08 -4.12
C TYR A 162 -20.70 4.23 -4.64
N ALA A 163 -20.16 5.09 -5.50
CA ALA A 163 -20.93 6.16 -6.15
C ALA A 163 -22.09 5.63 -6.99
N ARG A 164 -22.05 4.34 -7.39
CA ARG A 164 -23.10 3.64 -8.13
C ARG A 164 -23.93 2.68 -7.26
N SER A 165 -23.77 2.76 -5.95
CA SER A 165 -24.43 1.87 -4.98
C SER A 165 -24.10 0.37 -5.18
N ASP A 166 -22.94 0.08 -5.81
CA ASP A 166 -22.45 -1.28 -5.97
C ASP A 166 -21.43 -1.60 -4.87
N THR A 167 -21.89 -2.16 -3.78
CA THR A 167 -21.05 -2.64 -2.69
C THR A 167 -20.56 -4.09 -2.89
N ARG A 168 -21.21 -4.84 -3.78
CA ARG A 168 -20.93 -6.26 -3.98
C ARG A 168 -19.62 -6.49 -4.72
N THR A 169 -19.34 -5.69 -5.75
CA THR A 169 -18.13 -5.86 -6.56
C THR A 169 -16.84 -5.70 -5.75
N PRO A 170 -16.66 -4.67 -4.90
CA PRO A 170 -15.49 -4.58 -4.02
C PRO A 170 -15.34 -5.76 -3.04
N VAL A 171 -16.45 -6.30 -2.53
CA VAL A 171 -16.42 -7.47 -1.64
C VAL A 171 -15.94 -8.72 -2.39
N TYR A 172 -16.42 -8.95 -3.62
CA TYR A 172 -15.92 -10.06 -4.45
C TYR A 172 -14.44 -9.90 -4.78
N ALA A 173 -13.99 -8.68 -5.09
CA ALA A 173 -12.59 -8.38 -5.35
C ALA A 173 -11.72 -8.71 -4.13
N ALA A 174 -12.15 -8.30 -2.94
CA ALA A 174 -11.46 -8.60 -1.68
C ALA A 174 -11.42 -10.11 -1.38
N PHE A 175 -12.53 -10.81 -1.63
CA PHE A 175 -12.59 -12.27 -1.43
C PHE A 175 -11.64 -13.02 -2.37
N ILE A 176 -11.61 -12.67 -3.67
CA ILE A 176 -10.68 -13.26 -4.64
C ILE A 176 -9.24 -12.99 -4.24
N SER A 177 -8.94 -11.75 -3.86
CA SER A 177 -7.62 -11.35 -3.36
C SER A 177 -7.19 -12.18 -2.14
N LEU A 178 -8.10 -12.41 -1.19
CA LEU A 178 -7.85 -13.21 0.00
C LEU A 178 -7.54 -14.67 -0.36
N VAL A 179 -8.30 -15.28 -1.27
CA VAL A 179 -8.08 -16.66 -1.72
C VAL A 179 -6.71 -16.80 -2.39
N VAL A 180 -6.36 -15.83 -3.27
CA VAL A 180 -5.05 -15.81 -3.92
C VAL A 180 -3.94 -15.62 -2.90
N PHE A 181 -4.08 -14.68 -1.97
CA PHE A 181 -3.14 -14.48 -0.87
C PHE A 181 -2.92 -15.76 -0.06
N ALA A 182 -4.00 -16.43 0.36
CA ALA A 182 -3.91 -17.67 1.13
C ALA A 182 -3.20 -18.79 0.35
N GLY A 183 -3.55 -18.98 -0.92
CA GLY A 183 -2.92 -19.98 -1.79
C GLY A 183 -1.43 -19.71 -2.03
N MET A 184 -1.09 -18.45 -2.32
CA MET A 184 0.31 -18.01 -2.49
C MET A 184 1.11 -18.15 -1.20
N ASN A 185 0.49 -17.85 -0.08
CA ASN A 185 1.12 -17.98 1.25
C ASN A 185 1.54 -19.42 1.51
N VAL A 186 0.62 -20.38 1.34
CA VAL A 186 0.93 -21.82 1.48
C VAL A 186 2.07 -22.25 0.55
N ALA A 187 2.10 -21.74 -0.69
CA ALA A 187 3.13 -22.11 -1.65
C ALA A 187 4.51 -21.50 -1.34
N MET A 188 4.55 -20.29 -0.77
CA MET A 188 5.79 -19.51 -0.63
C MET A 188 6.42 -19.60 0.76
N ILE A 189 5.61 -19.84 1.80
CA ILE A 189 6.09 -19.77 3.18
C ILE A 189 7.21 -20.79 3.46
N GLY A 190 7.15 -21.98 2.89
CA GLY A 190 8.17 -23.03 3.06
C GLY A 190 9.53 -22.72 2.42
N ARG A 191 9.58 -21.83 1.41
CA ARG A 191 10.81 -21.49 0.69
C ARG A 191 11.37 -20.11 1.04
N PHE A 192 10.50 -19.14 1.26
CA PHE A 192 10.86 -17.73 1.43
C PHE A 192 10.51 -17.17 2.82
N GLY A 193 9.91 -17.98 3.69
CA GLY A 193 9.52 -17.55 5.04
C GLY A 193 8.63 -16.32 5.02
N VAL A 194 8.90 -15.37 5.92
CA VAL A 194 8.11 -14.12 6.09
C VAL A 194 8.13 -13.22 4.85
N VAL A 195 9.25 -13.18 4.12
CA VAL A 195 9.36 -12.41 2.87
C VAL A 195 8.40 -12.95 1.81
N GLY A 196 8.20 -14.27 1.78
CA GLY A 196 7.21 -14.92 0.91
C GLY A 196 5.77 -14.51 1.24
N VAL A 197 5.44 -14.38 2.54
CA VAL A 197 4.14 -13.88 3.01
C VAL A 197 3.90 -12.44 2.55
N ALA A 198 4.91 -11.58 2.70
CA ALA A 198 4.86 -10.20 2.22
C ALA A 198 4.61 -10.13 0.71
N PHE A 199 5.33 -10.92 -0.07
CA PHE A 199 5.15 -10.98 -1.52
C PHE A 199 3.77 -11.54 -1.92
N ALA A 200 3.25 -12.54 -1.20
CA ALA A 200 1.91 -13.07 -1.43
C ALA A 200 0.82 -11.99 -1.23
N SER A 201 0.99 -11.12 -0.22
CA SER A 201 0.06 -9.99 0.01
C SER A 201 0.08 -8.97 -1.14
N VAL A 202 1.26 -8.70 -1.69
CA VAL A 202 1.44 -7.83 -2.87
C VAL A 202 0.73 -8.39 -4.09
N VAL A 203 0.92 -9.68 -4.37
CA VAL A 203 0.22 -10.35 -5.48
C VAL A 203 -1.30 -10.29 -5.28
N GLY A 204 -1.78 -10.55 -4.07
CA GLY A 204 -3.20 -10.41 -3.73
C GLY A 204 -3.73 -9.00 -4.01
N ALA A 205 -2.98 -7.96 -3.64
CA ALA A 205 -3.37 -6.57 -3.88
C ALA A 205 -3.44 -6.23 -5.38
N TRP A 206 -2.48 -6.67 -6.18
CA TRP A 206 -2.51 -6.47 -7.63
C TRP A 206 -3.65 -7.24 -8.32
N ILE A 207 -3.99 -8.44 -7.85
CA ILE A 207 -5.15 -9.19 -8.32
C ILE A 207 -6.44 -8.44 -7.99
N ASN A 208 -6.55 -7.86 -6.78
CA ASN A 208 -7.68 -7.02 -6.40
C ASN A 208 -7.87 -5.84 -7.36
N VAL A 209 -6.79 -5.06 -7.62
CA VAL A 209 -6.78 -3.96 -8.59
C VAL A 209 -7.21 -4.46 -9.98
N GLY A 210 -6.62 -5.55 -10.45
CA GLY A 210 -6.91 -6.15 -11.76
C GLY A 210 -8.38 -6.52 -11.90
N TYR A 211 -8.96 -7.15 -10.87
CA TYR A 211 -10.39 -7.51 -10.88
C TYR A 211 -11.28 -6.28 -10.87
N LEU A 212 -11.04 -5.31 -9.98
CA LEU A 212 -11.81 -4.05 -9.93
C LEU A 212 -11.76 -3.33 -11.28
N TYR A 213 -10.57 -3.19 -11.85
CA TYR A 213 -10.40 -2.55 -13.16
C TYR A 213 -11.10 -3.33 -14.29
N ALA A 214 -10.99 -4.65 -14.32
CA ALA A 214 -11.67 -5.48 -15.31
C ALA A 214 -13.19 -5.30 -15.25
N VAL A 215 -13.78 -5.20 -14.05
CA VAL A 215 -15.22 -4.94 -13.89
C VAL A 215 -15.58 -3.53 -14.33
N LEU A 216 -14.76 -2.50 -14.02
CA LEU A 216 -14.98 -1.12 -14.51
C LEU A 216 -15.02 -1.06 -16.02
N VAL A 217 -14.10 -1.77 -16.70
CA VAL A 217 -14.04 -1.84 -18.17
C VAL A 217 -15.24 -2.61 -18.73
N ARG A 218 -15.60 -3.78 -18.15
CA ARG A 218 -16.72 -4.62 -18.61
C ARG A 218 -18.07 -3.94 -18.50
N ARG A 219 -18.26 -3.13 -17.44
CA ARG A 219 -19.51 -2.38 -17.23
C ARG A 219 -19.51 -1.01 -17.90
N ASP A 220 -18.44 -0.69 -18.64
CA ASP A 220 -18.24 0.60 -19.30
C ASP A 220 -18.34 1.80 -18.33
N TYR A 221 -17.90 1.58 -17.07
CA TYR A 221 -17.87 2.62 -16.04
C TYR A 221 -16.66 3.53 -16.16
N TYR A 222 -15.51 2.97 -16.53
CA TYR A 222 -14.26 3.69 -16.70
C TYR A 222 -13.27 2.89 -17.55
N ARG A 223 -12.53 3.60 -18.41
CA ARG A 223 -11.37 3.05 -19.15
C ARG A 223 -10.20 4.01 -19.03
N ILE A 224 -9.03 3.47 -18.72
CA ILE A 224 -7.80 4.25 -18.62
C ILE A 224 -7.47 4.83 -20.01
N PRO A 225 -7.41 6.17 -20.15
CA PRO A 225 -7.04 6.79 -21.42
C PRO A 225 -5.53 6.59 -21.69
N LEU A 226 -5.14 6.43 -22.96
CA LEU A 226 -3.74 6.28 -23.37
C LEU A 226 -2.84 7.40 -22.87
N LYS A 227 -3.37 8.63 -22.76
CA LYS A 227 -2.65 9.76 -22.20
C LYS A 227 -2.23 9.53 -20.75
N LEU A 228 -3.07 8.90 -19.94
CA LEU A 228 -2.77 8.56 -18.56
C LEU A 228 -1.68 7.48 -18.47
N VAL A 229 -1.75 6.47 -19.35
CA VAL A 229 -0.69 5.44 -19.42
C VAL A 229 0.67 6.07 -19.73
N GLY A 230 0.72 7.01 -20.69
CA GLY A 230 1.93 7.75 -21.00
C GLY A 230 2.47 8.58 -19.83
N ARG A 231 1.60 9.20 -19.03
CA ARG A 231 2.00 9.94 -17.83
C ARG A 231 2.54 9.01 -16.75
N ILE A 232 1.87 7.87 -16.49
CA ILE A 232 2.36 6.86 -15.53
C ILE A 232 3.69 6.28 -15.98
N ALA A 233 3.88 6.01 -17.29
CA ALA A 233 5.16 5.55 -17.81
C ALA A 233 6.30 6.55 -17.55
N ARG A 234 6.03 7.87 -17.72
CA ARG A 234 7.01 8.92 -17.38
C ARG A 234 7.33 8.96 -15.88
N GLN A 235 6.31 8.80 -15.02
CA GLN A 235 6.50 8.69 -13.57
C GLN A 235 7.37 7.48 -13.20
N LEU A 236 7.18 6.34 -13.88
CA LEU A 236 8.02 5.15 -13.67
C LEU A 236 9.48 5.38 -14.10
N VAL A 237 9.71 6.07 -15.22
CA VAL A 237 11.07 6.43 -15.66
C VAL A 237 11.73 7.38 -14.65
N ALA A 238 11.02 8.41 -14.19
CA ALA A 238 11.51 9.32 -13.17
C ALA A 238 11.83 8.61 -11.86
N ALA A 239 10.97 7.68 -11.44
CA ALA A 239 11.19 6.88 -10.24
C ALA A 239 12.36 5.90 -10.39
N ALA A 240 12.54 5.31 -11.57
CA ALA A 240 13.70 4.46 -11.86
C ALA A 240 15.02 5.25 -11.80
N ALA A 241 15.05 6.44 -12.38
CA ALA A 241 16.21 7.33 -12.31
C ALA A 241 16.50 7.78 -10.86
N MET A 242 15.47 8.13 -10.09
CA MET A 242 15.57 8.41 -8.66
C MET A 242 16.11 7.19 -7.90
N GLY A 243 15.60 6.00 -8.20
CA GLY A 243 16.04 4.75 -7.58
C GLY A 243 17.51 4.46 -7.87
N ALA A 244 17.95 4.66 -9.11
CA ALA A 244 19.37 4.53 -9.48
C ALA A 244 20.24 5.51 -8.68
N ALA A 245 19.83 6.79 -8.61
CA ALA A 245 20.53 7.79 -7.81
C ALA A 245 20.62 7.39 -6.32
N LEU A 246 19.52 6.91 -5.73
CA LEU A 246 19.50 6.41 -4.35
C LEU A 246 20.43 5.21 -4.16
N TRP A 247 20.42 4.27 -5.10
CA TRP A 247 21.28 3.09 -5.04
C TRP A 247 22.77 3.46 -4.99
N PHE A 248 23.20 4.43 -5.80
CA PHE A 248 24.60 4.89 -5.80
C PHE A 248 24.96 5.77 -4.60
N THR A 249 23.99 6.51 -4.05
CA THR A 249 24.26 7.45 -2.94
C THR A 249 24.12 6.80 -1.56
N ARG A 250 23.37 5.70 -1.42
CA ARG A 250 23.18 5.02 -0.12
C ARG A 250 24.52 4.62 0.53
N ASP A 251 25.48 4.16 -0.27
CA ASP A 251 26.77 3.66 0.22
C ASP A 251 27.70 4.81 0.62
N LEU A 252 27.51 6.03 0.09
CA LEU A 252 28.24 7.24 0.48
C LEU A 252 27.89 7.71 1.90
N LEU A 253 26.74 7.32 2.41
CA LEU A 253 26.25 7.75 3.72
C LEU A 253 26.46 6.71 4.82
N THR A 254 27.09 5.57 4.51
CA THR A 254 27.34 4.49 5.48
C THR A 254 28.13 4.98 6.70
N GLY A 255 29.12 5.86 6.51
CA GLY A 255 29.89 6.46 7.62
C GLY A 255 29.09 7.35 8.57
N TRP A 256 27.91 7.83 8.14
CA TRP A 256 27.03 8.67 8.98
C TRP A 256 26.10 7.82 9.86
N TYR A 257 25.90 6.55 9.50
CA TYR A 257 25.08 5.63 10.29
C TYR A 257 25.73 5.24 11.62
N ASP A 258 27.04 5.40 11.75
CA ASP A 258 27.77 5.13 12.99
C ASP A 258 27.87 6.35 13.94
N ALA A 259 27.52 7.55 13.45
CA ALA A 259 27.74 8.83 14.15
C ALA A 259 26.62 9.25 15.14
N GLY A 260 25.65 8.36 15.46
CA GLY A 260 24.60 8.62 16.42
C GLY A 260 23.23 8.95 15.80
N LEU A 261 22.18 8.98 16.64
CA LEU A 261 20.77 9.05 16.20
C LEU A 261 20.47 10.28 15.34
N PHE A 262 20.95 11.46 15.73
CA PHE A 262 20.67 12.70 14.99
C PHE A 262 21.38 12.76 13.63
N ALA A 263 22.59 12.19 13.53
CA ALA A 263 23.32 12.11 12.27
C ALA A 263 22.63 11.12 11.29
N ARG A 264 22.16 9.98 11.80
CA ARG A 264 21.36 9.01 11.03
C ARG A 264 20.07 9.63 10.51
N ALA A 265 19.32 10.32 11.38
CA ALA A 265 18.10 11.02 11.01
C ALA A 265 18.35 12.08 9.93
N GLY A 266 19.42 12.86 10.09
CA GLY A 266 19.82 13.88 9.12
C GLY A 266 20.23 13.28 7.78
N ALA A 267 20.97 12.19 7.76
CA ALA A 267 21.38 11.47 6.54
C ALA A 267 20.17 10.92 5.78
N LEU A 268 19.23 10.28 6.49
CA LEU A 268 18.00 9.78 5.84
C LEU A 268 17.10 10.89 5.36
N ALA A 269 16.92 11.97 6.13
CA ALA A 269 16.17 13.13 5.68
C ALA A 269 16.79 13.75 4.42
N ALA A 270 18.11 13.89 4.38
CA ALA A 270 18.83 14.37 3.20
C ALA A 270 18.62 13.44 2.00
N LEU A 271 18.71 12.11 2.18
CA LEU A 271 18.43 11.13 1.13
C LEU A 271 17.00 11.26 0.58
N VAL A 272 16.00 11.35 1.45
CA VAL A 272 14.59 11.48 1.04
C VAL A 272 14.35 12.80 0.30
N VAL A 273 14.93 13.92 0.78
CA VAL A 273 14.80 15.22 0.14
C VAL A 273 15.51 15.23 -1.22
N CYS A 274 16.72 14.69 -1.32
CA CYS A 274 17.44 14.58 -2.59
C CYS A 274 16.70 13.67 -3.57
N ALA A 275 16.18 12.54 -3.10
CA ALA A 275 15.38 11.64 -3.92
C ALA A 275 14.12 12.32 -4.45
N GLY A 276 13.41 13.04 -3.60
CA GLY A 276 12.24 13.84 -4.00
C GLY A 276 12.60 14.91 -5.03
N ALA A 277 13.68 15.64 -4.81
CA ALA A 277 14.14 16.66 -5.75
C ALA A 277 14.51 16.08 -7.13
N VAL A 278 15.21 14.93 -7.16
CA VAL A 278 15.53 14.22 -8.41
C VAL A 278 14.24 13.75 -9.10
N TYR A 279 13.32 13.13 -8.37
CA TYR A 279 12.07 12.64 -8.93
C TYR A 279 11.22 13.77 -9.53
N PHE A 280 10.92 14.78 -8.74
CA PHE A 280 10.09 15.90 -9.20
C PHE A 280 10.79 16.73 -10.29
N GLY A 281 12.13 16.88 -10.20
CA GLY A 281 12.92 17.54 -11.23
C GLY A 281 12.82 16.81 -12.58
N ILE A 282 12.99 15.49 -12.59
CA ILE A 282 12.87 14.67 -13.81
C ILE A 282 11.41 14.61 -14.28
N ALA A 283 10.46 14.42 -13.38
CA ALA A 283 9.04 14.41 -13.73
C ALA A 283 8.59 15.73 -14.38
N PHE A 284 9.09 16.86 -13.88
CA PHE A 284 8.82 18.18 -14.46
C PHE A 284 9.54 18.39 -15.80
N ALA A 285 10.77 17.90 -15.95
CA ALA A 285 11.54 18.02 -17.20
C ALA A 285 10.97 17.18 -18.36
N ILE A 286 10.29 16.06 -18.03
CA ILE A 286 9.68 15.19 -19.03
C ILE A 286 8.21 15.61 -19.34
N GLY A 287 7.62 16.54 -18.56
CA GLY A 287 6.27 17.11 -18.78
C GLY A 287 5.18 16.29 -18.14
#